data_175a8df8341ea33c6cdead80debd616e
#
_entry.id   175a8df8341ea33c6cdead80debd616e
#
_cell.length_a   1.000
_cell.length_b   1.000
_cell.length_c   1.000
_cell.angle_alpha   90.00
_cell.angle_beta   90.00
_cell.angle_gamma   90.00
#
_symmetry.space_group_name_H-M   'P 1'
#
loop_
_entity.id
_entity.type
_entity.pdbx_description
1 polymer ?
#
loop_
_entity_poly.entity_id
_entity_poly.type
_entity_poly.pdbx_seq_one_letter_code
_entity_poly.pdbx_strand_id
1 'polypeptide(L)'
;WITAGSYIDNSTGAVSSPNVTDNYWIGNIRSKLWTISHLRTFRKELFMNIEQKDLLDKDGDFYKFTFDQAMMYPMAEMAGPLHFREIKQVTYVYNRHNPLSVDRVHRYDQLRIEQDIRKKYPYSRLESLDA
;
A
#
# COMPACT_ATOMS: atom_id res chain seq x y z
N TRP A 1 0.23 3.40 14.11
CA TRP A 1 0.81 2.11 13.73
C TRP A 1 1.39 2.15 12.32
N ILE A 2 0.86 3.00 11.45
CA ILE A 2 1.23 3.11 10.04
C ILE A 2 1.22 4.56 9.60
N THR A 3 2.18 4.94 8.77
CA THR A 3 2.22 6.25 8.13
C THR A 3 2.39 6.10 6.61
N ALA A 4 1.88 7.08 5.87
CA ALA A 4 2.17 7.26 4.47
C ALA A 4 2.52 8.73 4.21
N GLY A 5 3.59 8.95 3.45
CA GLY A 5 4.12 10.27 3.18
C GLY A 5 3.76 10.81 1.81
N SER A 6 4.18 12.04 1.57
CA SER A 6 4.10 12.70 0.26
C SER A 6 5.43 12.55 -0.49
N TYR A 7 5.35 12.49 -1.82
CA TYR A 7 6.52 12.43 -2.68
C TYR A 7 6.47 13.49 -3.77
N ILE A 8 7.62 13.81 -4.31
CA ILE A 8 7.76 14.61 -5.52
C ILE A 8 8.21 13.73 -6.69
N ASP A 9 7.53 13.84 -7.82
CA ASP A 9 7.94 13.20 -9.07
C ASP A 9 9.07 14.03 -9.71
N ASN A 10 10.25 13.45 -9.87
CA ASN A 10 11.40 14.18 -10.41
C ASN A 10 11.32 14.46 -11.91
N SER A 11 10.39 13.82 -12.62
CA SER A 11 10.19 14.06 -14.06
C SER A 11 9.26 15.25 -14.36
N THR A 12 8.33 15.52 -13.46
CA THR A 12 7.30 16.57 -13.64
C THR A 12 7.38 17.69 -12.60
N GLY A 13 8.04 17.44 -11.46
CA GLY A 13 8.01 18.31 -10.30
C GLY A 13 6.69 18.28 -9.52
N ALA A 14 5.75 17.41 -9.92
CA ALA A 14 4.46 17.30 -9.24
C ALA A 14 4.61 16.63 -7.86
N VAL A 15 3.91 17.19 -6.88
CA VAL A 15 3.81 16.61 -5.53
C VAL A 15 2.55 15.77 -5.45
N SER A 16 2.69 14.56 -4.94
CA SER A 16 1.58 13.66 -4.64
C SER A 16 1.55 13.34 -3.15
N SER A 17 0.38 13.43 -2.56
CA SER A 17 0.14 13.12 -1.14
C SER A 17 -0.88 11.99 -1.01
N PRO A 18 -0.84 11.20 0.06
CA PRO A 18 -1.94 10.32 0.39
C PRO A 18 -3.23 11.14 0.49
N ASN A 19 -4.30 10.62 -0.06
CA ASN A 19 -5.62 11.23 0.05
C ASN A 19 -6.54 10.29 0.81
N VAL A 20 -6.27 10.13 2.09
CA VAL A 20 -6.96 9.18 2.97
C VAL A 20 -7.94 9.95 3.86
N THR A 21 -9.04 10.40 3.25
CA THR A 21 -10.14 11.07 3.95
C THR A 21 -10.98 10.07 4.73
N ASP A 22 -11.92 10.57 5.56
CA ASP A 22 -12.86 9.70 6.29
C ASP A 22 -13.62 8.75 5.36
N ASN A 23 -14.00 9.22 4.17
CA ASN A 23 -14.65 8.40 3.15
C ASN A 23 -13.80 7.25 2.63
N TYR A 24 -12.46 7.35 2.72
CA TYR A 24 -11.57 6.26 2.35
C TYR A 24 -11.80 5.02 3.21
N TRP A 25 -12.12 5.21 4.49
CA TRP A 25 -12.30 4.16 5.47
C TRP A 25 -13.71 3.55 5.50
N ILE A 26 -14.64 4.09 4.71
CA ILE A 26 -15.99 3.57 4.61
C ILE A 26 -16.02 2.42 3.59
N GLY A 27 -16.45 1.24 4.05
CA GLY A 27 -16.53 0.04 3.21
C GLY A 27 -15.14 -0.57 2.91
N ASN A 28 -15.03 -1.21 1.77
CA ASN A 28 -13.80 -1.92 1.38
C ASN A 28 -12.78 -0.97 0.75
N ILE A 29 -11.67 -0.71 1.44
CA ILE A 29 -10.62 0.17 0.96
C ILE A 29 -9.92 -0.36 -0.30
N ARG A 30 -9.97 -1.67 -0.55
CA ARG A 30 -9.40 -2.30 -1.76
C ARG A 30 -10.16 -1.95 -3.03
N SER A 31 -11.39 -1.44 -2.92
CA SER A 31 -12.15 -0.91 -4.06
C SER A 31 -11.85 0.56 -4.38
N LYS A 32 -11.09 1.22 -3.53
CA LYS A 32 -10.74 2.63 -3.66
C LYS A 32 -9.46 2.83 -4.48
N LEU A 33 -9.24 4.08 -4.93
CA LEU A 33 -7.98 4.43 -5.57
C LEU A 33 -6.81 4.20 -4.60
N TRP A 34 -5.74 3.58 -5.10
CA TRP A 34 -4.51 3.41 -4.35
C TRP A 34 -3.79 4.74 -4.16
N THR A 35 -3.68 5.20 -2.93
CA THR A 35 -3.03 6.48 -2.59
C THR A 35 -1.95 6.33 -1.52
N ILE A 36 -1.82 5.16 -0.91
CA ILE A 36 -0.82 4.89 0.13
C ILE A 36 0.54 4.64 -0.53
N SER A 37 1.23 5.72 -0.90
CA SER A 37 2.51 5.66 -1.58
C SER A 37 3.69 5.95 -0.62
N HIS A 38 4.83 6.29 -1.17
CA HIS A 38 6.08 6.50 -0.44
C HIS A 38 6.12 7.86 0.29
N LEU A 39 6.83 8.00 1.39
CA LEU A 39 7.47 6.96 2.17
C LEU A 39 6.47 6.36 3.15
N ARG A 40 6.53 5.05 3.36
CA ARG A 40 5.65 4.33 4.27
C ARG A 40 6.44 3.81 5.46
N THR A 41 5.86 3.90 6.66
CA THR A 41 6.36 3.22 7.84
C THR A 41 5.23 2.45 8.51
N PHE A 42 5.58 1.38 9.19
CA PHE A 42 4.61 0.57 9.94
C PHE A 42 5.28 -0.14 11.12
N ARG A 43 4.48 -0.49 12.10
CA ARG A 43 4.94 -1.33 13.19
C ARG A 43 5.10 -2.78 12.72
N LYS A 44 6.20 -3.41 13.10
CA LYS A 44 6.49 -4.82 12.77
C LYS A 44 5.34 -5.74 13.16
N GLU A 45 4.76 -5.54 14.32
CA GLU A 45 3.66 -6.33 14.87
C GLU A 45 2.44 -6.30 13.92
N LEU A 46 2.17 -5.18 13.30
CA LEU A 46 1.08 -5.05 12.32
C LEU A 46 1.34 -5.94 11.09
N PHE A 47 2.56 -5.97 10.59
CA PHE A 47 2.95 -6.84 9.47
C PHE A 47 2.87 -8.32 9.86
N MET A 48 3.28 -8.68 11.08
CA MET A 48 3.25 -10.08 11.54
C MET A 48 1.84 -10.66 11.70
N ASN A 49 0.80 -9.81 11.69
CA ASN A 49 -0.61 -10.24 11.67
C ASN A 49 -1.14 -10.57 10.26
N ILE A 50 -0.33 -10.38 9.22
CA ILE A 50 -0.71 -10.77 7.85
C ILE A 50 -0.53 -12.28 7.69
N GLU A 51 -1.56 -12.96 7.22
CA GLU A 51 -1.45 -14.38 6.87
C GLU A 51 -0.56 -14.56 5.63
N GLN A 52 0.41 -15.46 5.70
CA GLN A 52 1.37 -15.68 4.62
C GLN A 52 0.69 -15.92 3.26
N LYS A 53 -0.43 -16.65 3.23
CA LYS A 53 -1.19 -16.90 1.99
C LYS A 53 -1.60 -15.64 1.26
N ASP A 54 -1.77 -14.50 1.97
CA ASP A 54 -2.20 -13.24 1.39
C ASP A 54 -1.05 -12.45 0.75
N LEU A 55 0.18 -12.87 1.01
CA LEU A 55 1.39 -12.37 0.36
C LEU A 55 1.80 -13.22 -0.86
N LEU A 56 1.07 -14.31 -1.14
CA LEU A 56 1.37 -15.26 -2.20
C LEU A 56 0.37 -15.14 -3.36
N ASP A 57 0.87 -15.44 -4.56
CA ASP A 57 0.06 -15.57 -5.76
C ASP A 57 -0.65 -16.95 -5.82
N LYS A 58 -1.37 -17.20 -6.90
CA LYS A 58 -2.09 -18.46 -7.14
C LYS A 58 -1.20 -19.69 -7.25
N ASP A 59 0.08 -19.51 -7.55
CA ASP A 59 1.06 -20.59 -7.70
C ASP A 59 1.82 -20.87 -6.39
N GLY A 60 1.56 -20.08 -5.36
CA GLY A 60 2.16 -20.20 -4.03
C GLY A 60 3.51 -19.47 -3.90
N ASP A 61 3.86 -18.63 -4.87
CA ASP A 61 5.04 -17.80 -4.83
C ASP A 61 4.70 -16.40 -4.30
N PHE A 62 5.66 -15.73 -3.66
CA PHE A 62 5.49 -14.33 -3.29
C PHE A 62 5.29 -13.46 -4.53
N TYR A 63 4.38 -12.48 -4.43
CA TYR A 63 4.15 -11.54 -5.52
C TYR A 63 5.45 -10.87 -5.98
N LYS A 64 5.75 -10.98 -7.28
CA LYS A 64 6.96 -10.38 -7.88
C LYS A 64 6.83 -8.87 -8.08
N PHE A 65 5.60 -8.41 -8.31
CA PHE A 65 5.26 -7.00 -8.51
C PHE A 65 4.12 -6.61 -7.58
N THR A 66 3.96 -5.32 -7.30
CA THR A 66 2.84 -4.80 -6.51
C THR A 66 2.75 -5.42 -5.10
N PHE A 67 3.84 -6.05 -4.65
CA PHE A 67 3.92 -6.67 -3.32
C PHE A 67 3.71 -5.64 -2.20
N ASP A 68 3.99 -4.39 -2.46
CA ASP A 68 3.71 -3.28 -1.55
C ASP A 68 2.21 -3.15 -1.25
N GLN A 69 1.34 -3.31 -2.23
CA GLN A 69 -0.11 -3.33 -2.00
C GLN A 69 -0.54 -4.59 -1.24
N ALA A 70 0.08 -5.75 -1.52
CA ALA A 70 -0.21 -6.99 -0.80
C ALA A 70 0.07 -6.87 0.71
N MET A 71 1.09 -6.08 1.08
CA MET A 71 1.41 -5.79 2.48
C MET A 71 0.55 -4.66 3.07
N MET A 72 0.40 -3.57 2.31
CA MET A 72 -0.17 -2.34 2.84
C MET A 72 -1.70 -2.40 2.99
N TYR A 73 -2.44 -3.12 2.12
CA TYR A 73 -3.88 -3.26 2.29
C TYR A 73 -4.24 -3.95 3.61
N PRO A 74 -3.72 -5.15 3.92
CA PRO A 74 -3.98 -5.79 5.22
C PRO A 74 -3.63 -4.89 6.40
N MET A 75 -2.45 -4.26 6.36
CA MET A 75 -2.01 -3.40 7.45
C MET A 75 -2.90 -2.16 7.62
N ALA A 76 -3.30 -1.52 6.52
CA ALA A 76 -4.20 -0.37 6.57
C ALA A 76 -5.60 -0.77 7.07
N GLU A 77 -6.11 -1.92 6.64
CA GLU A 77 -7.38 -2.47 7.12
C GLU A 77 -7.36 -2.72 8.62
N MET A 78 -6.31 -3.39 9.12
CA MET A 78 -6.13 -3.68 10.54
C MET A 78 -5.93 -2.42 11.37
N ALA A 79 -5.18 -1.44 10.88
CA ALA A 79 -4.93 -0.18 11.57
C ALA A 79 -6.17 0.72 11.63
N GLY A 80 -6.92 0.78 10.55
CA GLY A 80 -8.05 1.71 10.42
C GLY A 80 -7.64 3.19 10.57
N PRO A 81 -8.61 4.10 10.59
CA PRO A 81 -8.35 5.55 10.62
C PRO A 81 -7.68 6.02 11.92
N LEU A 82 -7.88 5.32 13.03
CA LEU A 82 -7.33 5.72 14.33
C LEU A 82 -5.81 5.56 14.40
N HIS A 83 -5.28 4.57 13.70
CA HIS A 83 -3.86 4.21 13.76
C HIS A 83 -3.10 4.47 12.46
N PHE A 84 -3.71 5.18 11.52
CA PHE A 84 -3.10 5.67 10.29
C PHE A 84 -2.83 7.16 10.37
N ARG A 85 -1.69 7.61 9.86
CA ARG A 85 -1.36 9.05 9.75
C ARG A 85 -0.75 9.37 8.39
N GLU A 86 -1.27 10.43 7.78
CA GLU A 86 -0.67 11.05 6.61
C GLU A 86 0.44 12.01 7.02
N ILE A 87 1.55 11.96 6.31
CA ILE A 87 2.63 12.94 6.40
C ILE A 87 2.59 13.79 5.14
N LYS A 88 2.10 15.02 5.26
CA LYS A 88 1.95 15.94 4.12
C LYS A 88 3.26 16.49 3.63
N GLN A 89 4.28 16.54 4.49
CA GLN A 89 5.62 16.95 4.09
C GLN A 89 6.18 15.97 3.05
N VAL A 90 6.83 16.52 2.01
CA VAL A 90 7.54 15.69 1.02
C VAL A 90 8.74 15.04 1.69
N THR A 91 8.74 13.73 1.75
CA THR A 91 9.78 12.89 2.38
C THR A 91 10.45 11.94 1.40
N TYR A 92 10.02 11.95 0.13
CA TYR A 92 10.50 11.01 -0.87
C TYR A 92 10.54 11.65 -2.26
N VAL A 93 11.60 11.36 -3.02
CA VAL A 93 11.71 11.72 -4.44
C VAL A 93 11.44 10.49 -5.28
N TYR A 94 10.37 10.49 -6.05
CA TYR A 94 10.04 9.40 -6.95
C TYR A 94 10.83 9.54 -8.26
N ASN A 95 11.75 8.61 -8.50
CA ASN A 95 12.59 8.64 -9.70
C ASN A 95 11.86 8.02 -10.91
N ARG A 96 11.21 8.87 -11.70
CA ARG A 96 10.53 8.49 -12.93
C ARG A 96 11.43 8.45 -14.16
N HIS A 97 12.67 8.91 -14.04
CA HIS A 97 13.61 8.90 -15.16
C HIS A 97 14.22 7.52 -15.44
N ASN A 98 14.14 6.59 -14.49
CA ASN A 98 14.67 5.25 -14.70
C ASN A 98 13.86 4.49 -15.77
N PRO A 99 14.46 4.17 -16.96
CA PRO A 99 13.77 3.46 -18.03
C PRO A 99 13.45 2.01 -17.67
N LEU A 100 14.11 1.45 -16.66
CA LEU A 100 13.95 0.08 -16.18
C LEU A 100 12.95 -0.03 -15.01
N SER A 101 12.24 1.06 -14.69
CA SER A 101 11.26 1.01 -13.62
C SER A 101 10.13 0.02 -13.96
N VAL A 102 9.71 -0.73 -12.95
CA VAL A 102 8.74 -1.84 -13.06
C VAL A 102 7.42 -1.36 -13.67
N ASP A 103 6.98 -0.17 -13.33
CA ASP A 103 5.75 0.44 -13.87
C ASP A 103 5.81 0.74 -15.37
N ARG A 104 6.99 0.78 -15.98
CA ARG A 104 7.17 0.89 -17.43
C ARG A 104 7.32 -0.45 -18.12
N VAL A 105 8.13 -1.35 -17.55
CA VAL A 105 8.52 -2.60 -18.19
C VAL A 105 7.47 -3.71 -17.98
N HIS A 106 6.81 -3.72 -16.82
CA HIS A 106 5.89 -4.77 -16.39
C HIS A 106 4.48 -4.26 -16.05
N ARG A 107 3.99 -3.26 -16.76
CA ARG A 107 2.70 -2.60 -16.46
C ARG A 107 1.52 -3.59 -16.43
N TYR A 108 1.44 -4.49 -17.39
CA TYR A 108 0.36 -5.48 -17.45
C TYR A 108 0.39 -6.46 -16.28
N ASP A 109 1.58 -6.93 -15.91
CA ASP A 109 1.75 -7.82 -14.76
C ASP A 109 1.38 -7.13 -13.46
N GLN A 110 1.78 -5.87 -13.31
CA GLN A 110 1.37 -5.06 -12.15
C GLN A 110 -0.14 -4.95 -12.02
N LEU A 111 -0.85 -4.59 -13.11
CA LEU A 111 -2.30 -4.42 -13.09
C LEU A 111 -3.02 -5.73 -12.78
N ARG A 112 -2.56 -6.85 -13.35
CA ARG A 112 -3.12 -8.18 -13.10
C ARG A 112 -2.96 -8.57 -11.63
N ILE A 113 -1.75 -8.40 -11.09
CA ILE A 113 -1.45 -8.71 -9.68
C ILE A 113 -2.22 -7.78 -8.74
N GLU A 114 -2.33 -6.50 -9.06
CA GLU A 114 -3.14 -5.55 -8.28
C GLU A 114 -4.60 -6.00 -8.20
N GLN A 115 -5.19 -6.44 -9.30
CA GLN A 115 -6.55 -6.96 -9.30
C GLN A 115 -6.70 -8.23 -8.45
N ASP A 116 -5.71 -9.11 -8.47
CA ASP A 116 -5.69 -10.31 -7.65
C ASP A 116 -5.63 -9.97 -6.15
N ILE A 117 -4.73 -9.08 -5.77
CA ILE A 117 -4.60 -8.59 -4.38
C ILE A 117 -5.92 -7.95 -3.91
N ARG A 118 -6.54 -7.12 -4.74
CA ARG A 118 -7.79 -6.42 -4.40
C ARG A 118 -8.99 -7.35 -4.20
N LYS A 119 -8.98 -8.54 -4.78
CA LYS A 119 -10.05 -9.55 -4.63
C LYS A 119 -9.95 -10.35 -3.34
N LYS A 120 -8.80 -10.31 -2.67
CA LYS A 120 -8.62 -11.02 -1.39
C LYS A 120 -9.53 -10.44 -0.31
N TYR A 121 -9.89 -11.27 0.68
CA TYR A 121 -10.73 -10.85 1.79
C TYR A 121 -10.05 -9.76 2.62
N PRO A 122 -10.79 -8.69 2.96
CA PRO A 122 -10.26 -7.63 3.82
C PRO A 122 -10.08 -8.12 5.26
N TYR A 123 -9.08 -7.57 5.94
CA TYR A 123 -8.82 -7.83 7.36
C TYR A 123 -9.74 -7.00 8.25
N SER A 124 -10.09 -7.57 9.38
CA SER A 124 -10.78 -6.83 10.46
C SER A 124 -9.82 -5.88 11.16
N ARG A 125 -10.35 -4.77 11.68
CA ARG A 125 -9.58 -3.84 12.51
C ARG A 125 -9.09 -4.54 13.78
N LEU A 126 -7.85 -4.24 14.15
CA LEU A 126 -7.29 -4.68 15.44
C LEU A 126 -7.61 -3.64 16.52
N GLU A 127 -7.88 -4.11 17.74
CA GLU A 127 -8.06 -3.26 18.91
C GLU A 127 -6.71 -2.84 19.51
N SER A 128 -5.72 -3.74 19.45
CA SER A 128 -4.36 -3.53 19.96
C SER A 128 -3.33 -4.25 19.08
N LEU A 129 -2.05 -3.91 19.27
CA LEU A 129 -0.90 -4.62 18.69
C LEU A 129 -0.14 -5.40 19.77
N ASP A 130 -0.82 -5.91 20.76
CA ASP A 130 -0.17 -6.68 21.81
C ASP A 130 0.44 -7.95 21.19
N ALA A 131 1.69 -8.14 21.51
CA ALA A 131 2.47 -9.29 21.06
C ALA A 131 2.05 -10.57 21.82
#